data_00cc1ed65938e66a18b089b1775b9bb3
#
_entry.id   00cc1ed65938e66a18b089b1775b9bb3
#
_cell.length_a   1.000
_cell.length_b   1.000
_cell.length_c   1.000
_cell.angle_alpha   90.00
_cell.angle_beta   90.00
_cell.angle_gamma   90.00
#
_symmetry.space_group_name_H-M   'P 1'
#
loop_
_entity.id
_entity.type
_entity.pdbx_description
1 polymer ?
#
loop_
_entity_poly.entity_id
_entity_poly.type
_entity_poly.pdbx_seq_one_letter_code
_entity_poly.pdbx_strand_id
1 'polypeptide(L)'
;MKIMIAISVLLSTTGNAQIKNAKTESVKIYGNCGMCETKIEKAGNIKKIANVDWNQETQMATLTYDSKKTNQDEILKRIALVGYDSDKFLAPDDVYNNLHGCCQYDRVAKVPVKEETTSIASNGDHSNHSNHSETSTTVIQGENQLKVVFDNYFLVKDALITSNGNSTASASKELVTAINNVKMDKLDMDVHMVWMKVVNTIQKDAENIANTKDVKIQRDHFTSLSKEIYTLIKISKYENPVYYQFCPMFNDGKGANWLSKENAVKNPYYGSMMLNCGKTVETIK
;
A
#
# COMPACT_ATOMS: atom_id res chain seq x y z
N MET A 1 -15.18 -61.20 21.25
CA MET A 1 -15.28 -59.83 21.77
C MET A 1 -14.77 -58.88 20.72
N LYS A 2 -15.70 -58.24 19.93
CA LYS A 2 -15.36 -57.33 18.84
C LYS A 2 -15.43 -55.90 19.36
N ILE A 3 -14.27 -55.23 19.39
CA ILE A 3 -14.17 -53.82 19.78
C ILE A 3 -14.44 -52.97 18.56
N MET A 4 -15.56 -52.24 18.54
CA MET A 4 -15.85 -51.20 17.55
C MET A 4 -15.18 -49.90 18.05
N ILE A 5 -14.19 -49.42 17.27
CA ILE A 5 -13.60 -48.09 17.48
C ILE A 5 -14.43 -47.12 16.64
N ALA A 6 -15.19 -46.27 17.34
CA ALA A 6 -15.89 -45.15 16.74
C ALA A 6 -14.90 -43.98 16.52
N ILE A 7 -14.56 -43.70 15.27
CA ILE A 7 -13.76 -42.53 14.89
C ILE A 7 -14.72 -41.34 14.85
N SER A 8 -14.59 -40.47 15.87
CA SER A 8 -15.29 -39.19 15.94
C SER A 8 -14.56 -38.16 15.09
N VAL A 9 -15.07 -37.84 13.92
CA VAL A 9 -14.55 -36.76 13.07
C VAL A 9 -15.06 -35.44 13.65
N LEU A 10 -14.18 -34.69 14.31
CA LEU A 10 -14.44 -33.30 14.68
C LEU A 10 -14.39 -32.42 13.42
N LEU A 11 -15.54 -32.03 12.89
CA LEU A 11 -15.64 -30.93 11.94
C LEU A 11 -15.38 -29.62 12.69
N SER A 12 -14.19 -29.05 12.50
CA SER A 12 -13.89 -27.69 12.91
C SER A 12 -14.61 -26.72 11.96
N THR A 13 -15.77 -26.19 12.39
CA THR A 13 -16.43 -25.08 11.68
C THR A 13 -15.70 -23.79 11.96
N THR A 14 -14.86 -23.33 11.03
CA THR A 14 -14.36 -21.96 10.99
C THR A 14 -15.56 -21.02 10.80
N GLY A 15 -15.81 -20.18 11.80
CA GLY A 15 -16.93 -19.24 11.82
C GLY A 15 -16.77 -18.10 10.83
N ASN A 16 -17.04 -18.37 9.57
CA ASN A 16 -17.30 -17.34 8.57
C ASN A 16 -18.66 -16.71 8.87
N ALA A 17 -18.74 -15.38 8.88
CA ALA A 17 -20.01 -14.66 9.05
C ALA A 17 -20.97 -15.05 7.91
N GLN A 18 -21.85 -16.01 8.17
CA GLN A 18 -22.65 -16.72 7.20
C GLN A 18 -23.58 -15.75 6.46
N ILE A 19 -23.40 -15.62 5.14
CA ILE A 19 -24.31 -14.88 4.27
C ILE A 19 -25.63 -15.66 4.18
N LYS A 20 -26.74 -15.02 4.50
CA LYS A 20 -28.07 -15.63 4.41
C LYS A 20 -28.44 -15.84 2.93
N ASN A 21 -29.19 -16.91 2.63
CA ASN A 21 -29.59 -17.27 1.26
C ASN A 21 -28.41 -17.23 0.25
N ALA A 22 -27.27 -17.73 0.69
CA ALA A 22 -26.04 -17.65 -0.08
C ALA A 22 -26.17 -18.36 -1.43
N LYS A 23 -25.84 -17.66 -2.51
CA LYS A 23 -25.61 -18.17 -3.85
C LYS A 23 -24.16 -17.95 -4.19
N THR A 24 -23.51 -18.94 -4.77
CA THR A 24 -22.12 -18.85 -5.20
C THR A 24 -22.03 -19.02 -6.70
N GLU A 25 -21.33 -18.11 -7.37
CA GLU A 25 -21.10 -18.13 -8.81
C GLU A 25 -19.65 -17.76 -9.10
N SER A 26 -19.12 -18.27 -10.21
CA SER A 26 -17.77 -17.95 -10.67
C SER A 26 -17.85 -17.13 -11.95
N VAL A 27 -17.00 -16.11 -12.07
CA VAL A 27 -16.97 -15.20 -13.22
C VAL A 27 -15.55 -14.69 -13.44
N LYS A 28 -15.19 -14.44 -14.71
CA LYS A 28 -13.92 -13.83 -15.04
C LYS A 28 -13.98 -12.32 -14.82
N ILE A 29 -12.97 -11.79 -14.12
CA ILE A 29 -12.74 -10.36 -13.93
C ILE A 29 -11.29 -10.09 -14.30
N TYR A 30 -11.09 -9.14 -15.22
CA TYR A 30 -9.76 -8.84 -15.76
C TYR A 30 -8.95 -8.00 -14.78
N GLY A 31 -7.71 -8.40 -14.56
CA GLY A 31 -6.75 -7.75 -13.66
C GLY A 31 -5.43 -8.48 -13.71
N ASN A 32 -4.33 -7.84 -13.26
CA ASN A 32 -2.97 -8.35 -13.46
C ASN A 32 -2.18 -8.60 -12.16
N CYS A 33 -2.64 -8.09 -11.01
CA CYS A 33 -1.79 -8.08 -9.82
C CYS A 33 -2.60 -8.08 -8.51
N GLY A 34 -1.93 -8.31 -7.38
CA GLY A 34 -2.55 -8.32 -6.04
C GLY A 34 -3.21 -7.00 -5.65
N MET A 35 -2.83 -5.87 -6.29
CA MET A 35 -3.55 -4.61 -6.11
C MET A 35 -4.90 -4.60 -6.82
N CYS A 36 -4.99 -5.28 -7.97
CA CYS A 36 -6.26 -5.52 -8.65
C CYS A 36 -7.18 -6.37 -7.77
N GLU A 37 -6.65 -7.45 -7.17
CA GLU A 37 -7.35 -8.30 -6.20
C GLU A 37 -7.97 -7.46 -5.08
N THR A 38 -7.16 -6.67 -4.39
CA THR A 38 -7.62 -5.81 -3.30
C THR A 38 -8.73 -4.84 -3.72
N LYS A 39 -8.63 -4.24 -4.91
CA LYS A 39 -9.63 -3.29 -5.42
C LYS A 39 -10.92 -4.00 -5.88
N ILE A 40 -10.79 -5.12 -6.58
CA ILE A 40 -11.91 -5.95 -7.05
C ILE A 40 -12.72 -6.44 -5.84
N GLU A 41 -12.05 -7.05 -4.87
CA GLU A 41 -12.70 -7.58 -3.68
C GLU A 41 -13.33 -6.47 -2.83
N LYS A 42 -12.63 -5.36 -2.62
CA LYS A 42 -13.18 -4.21 -1.89
C LYS A 42 -14.43 -3.64 -2.54
N ALA A 43 -14.46 -3.57 -3.88
CA ALA A 43 -15.63 -3.05 -4.61
C ALA A 43 -16.79 -4.04 -4.60
N GLY A 44 -16.50 -5.34 -4.68
CA GLY A 44 -17.51 -6.40 -4.69
C GLY A 44 -18.07 -6.72 -3.31
N ASN A 45 -17.25 -6.62 -2.24
CA ASN A 45 -17.60 -7.03 -0.90
C ASN A 45 -18.63 -6.10 -0.24
N ILE A 46 -19.67 -6.69 0.33
CA ILE A 46 -20.62 -5.99 1.21
C ILE A 46 -20.80 -6.84 2.46
N LYS A 47 -20.55 -6.25 3.63
CA LYS A 47 -20.65 -6.95 4.92
C LYS A 47 -21.96 -7.71 5.07
N LYS A 48 -21.89 -9.03 5.27
CA LYS A 48 -23.02 -9.95 5.43
C LYS A 48 -23.96 -10.08 4.20
N ILE A 49 -23.61 -9.52 3.05
CA ILE A 49 -24.43 -9.54 1.85
C ILE A 49 -23.67 -10.15 0.68
N ALA A 50 -22.44 -9.75 0.43
CA ALA A 50 -21.64 -10.27 -0.67
C ALA A 50 -20.17 -10.44 -0.26
N ASN A 51 -19.55 -11.50 -0.73
CA ASN A 51 -18.12 -11.77 -0.64
C ASN A 51 -17.60 -12.11 -2.04
N VAL A 52 -16.51 -11.47 -2.43
CA VAL A 52 -15.79 -11.70 -3.68
C VAL A 52 -14.41 -12.17 -3.31
N ASP A 53 -14.00 -13.28 -3.87
CA ASP A 53 -12.68 -13.89 -3.76
C ASP A 53 -12.12 -14.03 -5.18
N TRP A 54 -11.12 -13.20 -5.52
CA TRP A 54 -10.55 -13.12 -6.86
C TRP A 54 -9.13 -13.66 -6.89
N ASN A 55 -8.88 -14.54 -7.84
CA ASN A 55 -7.57 -15.15 -8.01
C ASN A 55 -6.80 -14.51 -9.17
N GLN A 56 -5.62 -13.99 -8.88
CA GLN A 56 -4.74 -13.30 -9.83
C GLN A 56 -4.28 -14.18 -10.99
N GLU A 57 -3.97 -15.46 -10.75
CA GLU A 57 -3.40 -16.34 -11.76
C GLU A 57 -4.45 -16.77 -12.80
N THR A 58 -5.67 -17.03 -12.33
CA THR A 58 -6.78 -17.49 -13.19
C THR A 58 -7.65 -16.36 -13.68
N GLN A 59 -7.58 -15.19 -13.07
CA GLN A 59 -8.48 -14.05 -13.24
C GLN A 59 -9.96 -14.42 -12.95
N MET A 60 -10.18 -15.48 -12.20
CA MET A 60 -11.54 -15.92 -11.82
C MET A 60 -11.90 -15.38 -10.45
N ALA A 61 -13.09 -14.85 -10.32
CA ALA A 61 -13.69 -14.46 -9.06
C ALA A 61 -14.77 -15.43 -8.63
N THR A 62 -14.75 -15.84 -7.37
CA THR A 62 -15.83 -16.55 -6.71
C THR A 62 -16.71 -15.54 -5.98
N LEU A 63 -17.94 -15.36 -6.43
CA LEU A 63 -18.92 -14.44 -5.85
C LEU A 63 -19.87 -15.23 -4.96
N THR A 64 -19.86 -14.99 -3.65
CA THR A 64 -20.84 -15.55 -2.70
C THR A 64 -21.72 -14.43 -2.17
N TYR A 65 -23.02 -14.47 -2.38
CA TYR A 65 -23.92 -13.36 -2.04
C TYR A 65 -25.33 -13.82 -1.63
N ASP A 66 -26.02 -12.97 -0.85
CA ASP A 66 -27.41 -13.15 -0.48
C ASP A 66 -28.30 -12.85 -1.70
N SER A 67 -28.83 -13.91 -2.32
CA SER A 67 -29.63 -13.83 -3.55
C SER A 67 -30.96 -13.06 -3.41
N LYS A 68 -31.38 -12.77 -2.18
CA LYS A 68 -32.55 -11.91 -1.89
C LYS A 68 -32.20 -10.42 -1.78
N LYS A 69 -30.91 -10.06 -1.72
CA LYS A 69 -30.47 -8.69 -1.47
C LYS A 69 -29.63 -8.11 -2.60
N THR A 70 -28.97 -8.96 -3.37
CA THR A 70 -28.12 -8.55 -4.49
C THR A 70 -28.01 -9.70 -5.50
N ASN A 71 -27.41 -9.44 -6.63
CA ASN A 71 -27.17 -10.40 -7.69
C ASN A 71 -25.76 -10.20 -8.28
N GLN A 72 -25.36 -11.15 -9.14
CA GLN A 72 -24.07 -11.11 -9.81
C GLN A 72 -23.85 -9.81 -10.57
N ASP A 73 -24.86 -9.33 -11.30
CA ASP A 73 -24.73 -8.15 -12.16
C ASP A 73 -24.50 -6.87 -11.36
N GLU A 74 -25.17 -6.70 -10.23
CA GLU A 74 -24.92 -5.56 -9.32
C GLU A 74 -23.53 -5.59 -8.72
N ILE A 75 -23.01 -6.78 -8.38
CA ILE A 75 -21.64 -6.93 -7.87
C ILE A 75 -20.65 -6.55 -8.97
N LEU A 76 -20.84 -7.07 -10.19
CA LEU A 76 -19.96 -6.82 -11.33
C LEU A 76 -20.00 -5.35 -11.78
N LYS A 77 -21.17 -4.68 -11.73
CA LYS A 77 -21.29 -3.25 -12.00
C LYS A 77 -20.45 -2.40 -11.02
N ARG A 78 -20.49 -2.71 -9.72
CA ARG A 78 -19.64 -2.02 -8.73
C ARG A 78 -18.16 -2.23 -9.02
N ILE A 79 -17.77 -3.42 -9.44
CA ILE A 79 -16.38 -3.72 -9.82
C ILE A 79 -15.99 -2.98 -11.09
N ALA A 80 -16.88 -2.89 -12.07
CA ALA A 80 -16.65 -2.11 -13.29
C ALA A 80 -16.48 -0.60 -13.00
N LEU A 81 -17.24 -0.05 -12.05
CA LEU A 81 -17.12 1.36 -11.64
C LEU A 81 -15.78 1.72 -10.96
N VAL A 82 -14.98 0.73 -10.56
CA VAL A 82 -13.62 0.96 -10.06
C VAL A 82 -12.53 0.53 -11.06
N GLY A 83 -12.91 0.31 -12.32
CA GLY A 83 -12.01 0.16 -13.46
C GLY A 83 -11.75 -1.27 -13.93
N TYR A 84 -12.48 -2.29 -13.43
CA TYR A 84 -12.22 -3.68 -13.80
C TYR A 84 -13.34 -4.29 -14.63
N ASP A 85 -12.99 -4.69 -15.85
CA ASP A 85 -13.91 -5.39 -16.75
C ASP A 85 -14.20 -6.81 -16.24
N SER A 86 -15.35 -7.28 -16.60
CA SER A 86 -15.74 -8.69 -16.45
C SER A 86 -16.25 -9.26 -17.77
N ASP A 87 -16.58 -10.54 -17.79
CA ASP A 87 -17.20 -11.15 -18.97
C ASP A 87 -18.56 -10.53 -19.33
N LYS A 88 -19.19 -9.80 -18.39
CA LYS A 88 -20.51 -9.19 -18.59
C LYS A 88 -20.47 -7.66 -18.72
N PHE A 89 -19.58 -6.98 -18.01
CA PHE A 89 -19.56 -5.52 -17.92
C PHE A 89 -18.18 -4.98 -18.21
N LEU A 90 -18.14 -3.85 -18.96
CA LEU A 90 -16.93 -3.05 -19.14
C LEU A 90 -16.90 -1.92 -18.10
N ALA A 91 -15.71 -1.64 -17.61
CA ALA A 91 -15.44 -0.44 -16.83
C ALA A 91 -15.58 0.80 -17.75
N PRO A 92 -16.03 1.95 -17.22
CA PRO A 92 -15.96 3.22 -17.94
C PRO A 92 -14.52 3.51 -18.37
N ASP A 93 -14.36 4.02 -19.60
CA ASP A 93 -13.03 4.22 -20.19
C ASP A 93 -12.17 5.20 -19.39
N ASP A 94 -12.78 6.26 -18.88
CA ASP A 94 -12.12 7.23 -18.01
C ASP A 94 -11.62 6.61 -16.71
N VAL A 95 -12.39 5.69 -16.11
CA VAL A 95 -12.00 4.99 -14.88
C VAL A 95 -10.90 3.97 -15.16
N TYR A 96 -11.03 3.21 -16.26
CA TYR A 96 -10.00 2.27 -16.67
C TYR A 96 -8.67 2.96 -17.01
N ASN A 97 -8.71 4.07 -17.76
CA ASN A 97 -7.52 4.82 -18.14
C ASN A 97 -6.81 5.48 -16.94
N ASN A 98 -7.55 5.70 -15.84
CA ASN A 98 -7.00 6.19 -14.58
C ASN A 98 -6.54 5.05 -13.64
N LEU A 99 -6.65 3.79 -14.04
CA LEU A 99 -6.02 2.71 -13.30
C LEU A 99 -4.50 2.85 -13.36
N HIS A 100 -3.87 2.45 -12.28
CA HIS A 100 -2.42 2.34 -12.24
C HIS A 100 -1.93 1.43 -13.38
N GLY A 101 -0.81 1.76 -14.03
CA GLY A 101 -0.33 1.03 -15.22
C GLY A 101 -0.20 -0.48 -15.05
N CYS A 102 0.17 -0.98 -13.84
CA CYS A 102 0.19 -2.42 -13.57
C CYS A 102 -1.22 -3.04 -13.46
N CYS A 103 -2.25 -2.23 -13.30
CA CYS A 103 -3.65 -2.66 -13.26
C CYS A 103 -4.34 -2.51 -14.63
N GLN A 104 -3.70 -1.87 -15.59
CA GLN A 104 -4.19 -1.81 -16.97
C GLN A 104 -3.88 -3.14 -17.64
N TYR A 105 -4.92 -3.89 -17.92
CA TYR A 105 -4.89 -5.18 -18.61
C TYR A 105 -5.34 -4.99 -20.05
N ASP A 106 -5.03 -5.94 -20.95
CA ASP A 106 -5.51 -5.92 -22.33
C ASP A 106 -7.02 -6.07 -22.38
N ARG A 107 -7.72 -5.02 -22.79
CA ARG A 107 -9.19 -5.03 -22.87
C ARG A 107 -9.65 -5.81 -24.09
N VAL A 108 -10.54 -6.75 -23.87
CA VAL A 108 -11.27 -7.43 -24.96
C VAL A 108 -12.40 -6.50 -25.41
N ALA A 109 -12.44 -6.12 -26.67
CA ALA A 109 -13.49 -5.27 -27.22
C ALA A 109 -14.87 -5.93 -27.03
N LYS A 110 -15.66 -5.44 -26.09
CA LYS A 110 -17.05 -5.85 -25.83
C LYS A 110 -17.98 -4.66 -25.96
N VAL A 111 -19.23 -4.91 -26.30
CA VAL A 111 -20.24 -3.87 -26.49
C VAL A 111 -20.51 -3.14 -25.17
N PRO A 112 -20.44 -1.78 -25.12
CA PRO A 112 -20.70 -1.04 -23.90
C PRO A 112 -22.15 -1.21 -23.43
N VAL A 113 -22.34 -1.45 -22.15
CA VAL A 113 -23.68 -1.42 -21.53
C VAL A 113 -24.15 0.02 -21.46
N LYS A 114 -25.20 0.35 -22.20
CA LYS A 114 -25.87 1.63 -22.15
C LYS A 114 -26.44 1.85 -20.73
N GLU A 115 -25.98 2.87 -20.03
CA GLU A 115 -26.66 3.35 -18.82
C GLU A 115 -28.06 3.86 -19.18
N GLU A 116 -29.09 3.30 -18.58
CA GLU A 116 -30.39 3.96 -18.50
C GLU A 116 -30.29 5.08 -17.47
N THR A 117 -30.03 6.26 -17.97
CA THR A 117 -30.14 7.51 -17.20
C THR A 117 -31.61 7.82 -16.97
N THR A 118 -32.08 7.64 -15.77
CA THR A 118 -33.32 8.29 -15.31
C THR A 118 -33.06 9.78 -15.15
N SER A 119 -33.48 10.54 -16.13
CA SER A 119 -33.44 11.99 -16.14
C SER A 119 -34.47 12.55 -15.16
N ILE A 120 -33.97 13.30 -14.17
CA ILE A 120 -34.83 14.32 -13.50
C ILE A 120 -34.34 15.67 -13.99
N ALA A 121 -35.19 16.31 -14.78
CA ALA A 121 -35.00 17.65 -15.27
C ALA A 121 -35.22 18.67 -14.13
N SER A 122 -34.34 19.66 -14.06
CA SER A 122 -34.64 20.96 -13.48
C SER A 122 -33.88 22.03 -14.24
N ASN A 123 -34.67 22.92 -14.86
CA ASN A 123 -34.29 24.11 -15.60
C ASN A 123 -33.70 25.19 -14.71
N GLY A 124 -32.84 26.03 -15.31
CA GLY A 124 -32.49 27.34 -14.75
C GLY A 124 -31.21 27.94 -15.30
N ASP A 125 -31.34 28.68 -16.18
CA ASP A 125 -30.92 29.73 -17.09
C ASP A 125 -29.89 30.76 -16.55
N HIS A 126 -29.05 31.20 -17.49
CA HIS A 126 -28.35 32.47 -17.72
C HIS A 126 -27.07 32.90 -17.01
N SER A 127 -26.09 32.96 -17.84
CA SER A 127 -25.34 34.14 -18.42
C SER A 127 -24.12 34.67 -17.66
N ASN A 128 -23.01 34.56 -18.39
CA ASN A 128 -22.00 35.59 -18.74
C ASN A 128 -21.36 36.49 -17.65
N HIS A 129 -20.05 36.42 -17.50
CA HIS A 129 -19.08 37.40 -17.99
C HIS A 129 -17.63 37.09 -17.57
N SER A 130 -16.78 37.33 -18.55
CA SER A 130 -15.33 37.40 -18.52
C SER A 130 -14.74 38.21 -17.35
N ASN A 131 -13.60 37.76 -16.80
CA ASN A 131 -12.42 38.59 -16.81
C ASN A 131 -11.14 37.79 -16.51
N HIS A 132 -10.13 38.11 -17.31
CA HIS A 132 -8.75 37.68 -17.19
C HIS A 132 -8.15 37.94 -15.81
N SER A 133 -7.45 36.96 -15.28
CA SER A 133 -6.23 37.22 -14.54
C SER A 133 -5.31 36.02 -14.74
N GLU A 134 -4.24 36.25 -15.49
CA GLU A 134 -3.15 35.34 -15.65
C GLU A 134 -2.52 35.14 -14.27
N THR A 135 -2.71 33.97 -13.71
CA THR A 135 -1.86 33.47 -12.63
C THR A 135 -1.18 32.24 -13.15
N SER A 136 0.12 32.37 -13.35
CA SER A 136 1.03 31.29 -13.69
C SER A 136 0.69 30.05 -12.88
N THR A 137 0.07 29.08 -13.52
CA THR A 137 -0.08 27.74 -12.97
C THR A 137 1.28 27.08 -13.05
N THR A 138 2.07 27.31 -12.01
CA THR A 138 3.21 26.41 -11.70
C THR A 138 2.60 25.02 -11.62
N VAL A 139 2.96 24.15 -12.55
CA VAL A 139 2.69 22.72 -12.48
C VAL A 139 3.33 22.26 -11.17
N ILE A 140 2.51 22.11 -10.14
CA ILE A 140 2.92 21.48 -8.90
C ILE A 140 3.13 20.02 -9.29
N GLN A 141 4.39 19.67 -9.55
CA GLN A 141 4.83 18.28 -9.60
C GLN A 141 4.28 17.61 -8.34
N GLY A 142 3.60 16.47 -8.50
CA GLY A 142 2.92 15.79 -7.42
C GLY A 142 3.79 15.71 -6.18
N GLU A 143 3.27 16.21 -5.05
CA GLU A 143 3.98 16.18 -3.77
C GLU A 143 4.53 14.77 -3.56
N ASN A 144 5.84 14.66 -3.38
CA ASN A 144 6.49 13.39 -3.11
C ASN A 144 5.94 12.82 -1.80
N GLN A 145 4.90 12.00 -1.89
CA GLN A 145 4.17 11.45 -0.74
C GLN A 145 5.08 10.64 0.18
N LEU A 146 6.19 10.12 -0.37
CA LEU A 146 7.20 9.40 0.40
C LEU A 146 8.09 10.33 1.20
N LYS A 147 8.07 11.64 0.92
CA LYS A 147 8.84 12.63 1.70
C LYS A 147 8.53 12.51 3.20
N VAL A 148 7.26 12.38 3.55
CA VAL A 148 6.83 12.25 4.95
C VAL A 148 7.37 10.96 5.57
N VAL A 149 7.41 9.86 4.81
CA VAL A 149 8.00 8.59 5.26
C VAL A 149 9.50 8.76 5.51
N PHE A 150 10.22 9.39 4.58
CA PHE A 150 11.66 9.63 4.72
C PHE A 150 11.99 10.58 5.87
N ASP A 151 11.22 11.66 6.02
CA ASP A 151 11.42 12.61 7.13
C ASP A 151 11.25 11.92 8.49
N ASN A 152 10.24 11.06 8.64
CA ASN A 152 10.03 10.29 9.86
C ASN A 152 11.11 9.21 10.07
N TYR A 153 11.62 8.58 9.01
CA TYR A 153 12.78 7.71 9.12
C TYR A 153 14.00 8.46 9.68
N PHE A 154 14.26 9.68 9.21
CA PHE A 154 15.36 10.49 9.74
C PHE A 154 15.16 10.86 11.21
N LEU A 155 13.92 11.09 11.66
CA LEU A 155 13.63 11.32 13.08
C LEU A 155 13.93 10.07 13.93
N VAL A 156 13.60 8.88 13.45
CA VAL A 156 13.98 7.61 14.11
C VAL A 156 15.50 7.48 14.20
N LYS A 157 16.22 7.76 13.09
CA LYS A 157 17.68 7.77 13.05
C LYS A 157 18.26 8.73 14.09
N ASP A 158 17.75 9.96 14.16
CA ASP A 158 18.24 11.00 15.10
C ASP A 158 17.96 10.63 16.56
N ALA A 159 16.80 10.03 16.84
CA ALA A 159 16.47 9.51 18.17
C ALA A 159 17.43 8.38 18.61
N LEU A 160 17.80 7.48 17.70
CA LEU A 160 18.78 6.41 17.97
C LEU A 160 20.18 6.95 18.28
N ILE A 161 20.58 8.06 17.65
CA ILE A 161 21.86 8.74 17.95
C ILE A 161 21.90 9.18 19.43
N THR A 162 20.78 9.64 19.98
CA THR A 162 20.70 10.03 21.40
C THR A 162 20.59 8.85 22.36
N SER A 163 20.46 7.63 21.84
CA SER A 163 20.25 6.39 22.62
C SER A 163 19.04 6.46 23.58
N ASN A 164 18.00 7.22 23.20
CA ASN A 164 16.77 7.35 23.96
C ASN A 164 15.67 6.47 23.38
N GLY A 165 15.44 5.29 23.99
CA GLY A 165 14.44 4.32 23.51
C GLY A 165 13.00 4.83 23.51
N ASN A 166 12.64 5.75 24.43
CA ASN A 166 11.30 6.34 24.43
C ASN A 166 11.12 7.28 23.23
N SER A 167 12.10 8.16 22.98
CA SER A 167 12.07 9.07 21.84
C SER A 167 12.09 8.32 20.52
N THR A 168 12.89 7.24 20.41
CA THR A 168 12.94 6.35 19.25
C THR A 168 11.61 5.68 19.02
N ALA A 169 10.97 5.15 20.05
CA ALA A 169 9.64 4.52 19.93
C ALA A 169 8.58 5.54 19.48
N SER A 170 8.62 6.77 20.00
CA SER A 170 7.69 7.84 19.59
C SER A 170 7.90 8.22 18.12
N ALA A 171 9.14 8.46 17.69
CA ALA A 171 9.46 8.78 16.30
C ALA A 171 9.04 7.65 15.34
N SER A 172 9.18 6.39 15.78
CA SER A 172 8.76 5.26 14.97
C SER A 172 7.24 5.11 14.86
N LYS A 173 6.45 5.51 15.85
CA LYS A 173 4.97 5.59 15.73
C LYS A 173 4.55 6.58 14.66
N GLU A 174 5.21 7.72 14.59
CA GLU A 174 4.98 8.71 13.53
C GLU A 174 5.36 8.13 12.16
N LEU A 175 6.46 7.37 12.09
CA LEU A 175 6.85 6.66 10.86
C LEU A 175 5.77 5.64 10.43
N VAL A 176 5.23 4.84 11.35
CA VAL A 176 4.12 3.90 11.06
C VAL A 176 2.91 4.66 10.54
N THR A 177 2.57 5.79 11.16
CA THR A 177 1.47 6.64 10.69
C THR A 177 1.73 7.18 9.28
N ALA A 178 2.96 7.63 8.99
CA ALA A 178 3.35 8.11 7.67
C ALA A 178 3.24 7.01 6.61
N ILE A 179 3.69 5.79 6.91
CA ILE A 179 3.61 4.62 6.01
C ILE A 179 2.14 4.31 5.68
N ASN A 180 1.26 4.27 6.69
CA ASN A 180 -0.15 3.96 6.51
C ASN A 180 -0.92 5.03 5.71
N ASN A 181 -0.42 6.26 5.68
CA ASN A 181 -1.02 7.37 4.94
C ASN A 181 -0.56 7.49 3.48
N VAL A 182 0.39 6.67 3.04
CA VAL A 182 0.85 6.68 1.64
C VAL A 182 -0.29 6.27 0.73
N LYS A 183 -0.67 7.15 -0.17
CA LYS A 183 -1.65 6.88 -1.24
C LYS A 183 -0.92 6.24 -2.40
N MET A 184 -0.93 4.92 -2.42
CA MET A 184 -0.20 4.12 -3.41
C MET A 184 -0.63 4.42 -4.85
N ASP A 185 -1.88 4.78 -5.04
CA ASP A 185 -2.46 5.19 -6.33
C ASP A 185 -1.89 6.49 -6.90
N LYS A 186 -1.12 7.22 -6.09
CA LYS A 186 -0.47 8.48 -6.47
C LYS A 186 1.06 8.38 -6.60
N LEU A 187 1.61 7.20 -6.42
CA LEU A 187 3.04 6.97 -6.64
C LEU A 187 3.28 6.71 -8.12
N ASP A 188 4.39 7.24 -8.64
CA ASP A 188 4.88 6.90 -9.97
C ASP A 188 5.08 5.38 -10.08
N MET A 189 4.88 4.80 -11.26
CA MET A 189 4.87 3.35 -11.46
C MET A 189 6.12 2.66 -10.89
N ASP A 190 7.30 3.18 -11.19
CA ASP A 190 8.57 2.61 -10.76
C ASP A 190 8.70 2.65 -9.24
N VAL A 191 8.28 3.76 -8.63
CA VAL A 191 8.25 3.95 -7.17
C VAL A 191 7.26 3.01 -6.52
N HIS A 192 6.06 2.89 -7.10
CA HIS A 192 5.02 1.98 -6.62
C HIS A 192 5.49 0.51 -6.63
N MET A 193 6.14 0.08 -7.71
CA MET A 193 6.67 -1.29 -7.82
C MET A 193 7.71 -1.60 -6.73
N VAL A 194 8.54 -0.62 -6.39
CA VAL A 194 9.51 -0.77 -5.29
C VAL A 194 8.80 -0.71 -3.94
N TRP A 195 7.87 0.24 -3.76
CA TRP A 195 7.06 0.37 -2.54
C TRP A 195 6.40 -0.96 -2.16
N MET A 196 5.72 -1.59 -3.10
CA MET A 196 5.04 -2.88 -2.86
C MET A 196 5.98 -4.01 -2.42
N LYS A 197 7.24 -3.97 -2.83
CA LYS A 197 8.24 -4.97 -2.41
C LYS A 197 8.74 -4.72 -0.99
N VAL A 198 8.82 -3.46 -0.56
CA VAL A 198 9.48 -3.08 0.69
C VAL A 198 8.53 -2.70 1.82
N VAL A 199 7.30 -2.28 1.52
CA VAL A 199 6.37 -1.72 2.51
C VAL A 199 6.10 -2.64 3.69
N ASN A 200 5.90 -3.93 3.46
CA ASN A 200 5.62 -4.89 4.53
C ASN A 200 6.79 -5.00 5.52
N THR A 201 8.03 -4.98 5.01
CA THR A 201 9.23 -5.02 5.85
C THR A 201 9.42 -3.70 6.59
N ILE A 202 9.30 -2.57 5.88
CA ILE A 202 9.38 -1.21 6.46
C ILE A 202 8.37 -1.05 7.59
N GLN A 203 7.11 -1.43 7.36
CA GLN A 203 6.04 -1.33 8.36
C GLN A 203 6.32 -2.20 9.57
N LYS A 204 6.65 -3.47 9.36
CA LYS A 204 6.95 -4.41 10.44
C LYS A 204 8.12 -3.94 11.31
N ASP A 205 9.19 -3.47 10.70
CA ASP A 205 10.36 -2.99 11.44
C ASP A 205 10.04 -1.70 12.19
N ALA A 206 9.31 -0.76 11.59
CA ALA A 206 8.84 0.44 12.26
C ALA A 206 7.92 0.11 13.45
N GLU A 207 6.97 -0.82 13.31
CA GLU A 207 6.11 -1.27 14.40
C GLU A 207 6.92 -1.91 15.53
N ASN A 208 7.90 -2.76 15.21
CA ASN A 208 8.77 -3.38 16.21
C ASN A 208 9.60 -2.34 16.97
N ILE A 209 10.15 -1.33 16.29
CA ILE A 209 10.84 -0.21 16.94
C ILE A 209 9.89 0.58 17.84
N ALA A 210 8.66 0.83 17.38
CA ALA A 210 7.65 1.58 18.13
C ALA A 210 7.17 0.88 19.41
N ASN A 211 7.18 -0.45 19.40
CA ASN A 211 6.63 -1.29 20.48
C ASN A 211 7.64 -1.66 21.56
N THR A 212 8.90 -1.27 21.44
CA THR A 212 9.93 -1.49 22.46
C THR A 212 10.61 -0.18 22.87
N LYS A 213 11.18 -0.18 24.08
CA LYS A 213 12.06 0.89 24.58
C LYS A 213 13.52 0.44 24.70
N ASP A 214 13.78 -0.82 24.38
CA ASP A 214 15.14 -1.36 24.34
C ASP A 214 15.85 -0.88 23.06
N VAL A 215 16.81 0.00 23.27
CA VAL A 215 17.58 0.63 22.17
C VAL A 215 18.35 -0.41 21.35
N LYS A 216 18.77 -1.52 21.95
CA LYS A 216 19.46 -2.59 21.23
C LYS A 216 18.50 -3.26 20.23
N ILE A 217 17.32 -3.64 20.68
CA ILE A 217 16.28 -4.22 19.81
C ILE A 217 15.86 -3.22 18.73
N GLN A 218 15.70 -1.94 19.08
CA GLN A 218 15.39 -0.88 18.11
C GLN A 218 16.47 -0.76 17.01
N ARG A 219 17.75 -0.83 17.36
CA ARG A 219 18.87 -0.78 16.41
C ARG A 219 18.93 -2.02 15.50
N ASP A 220 18.59 -3.19 16.03
CA ASP A 220 18.54 -4.42 15.25
C ASP A 220 17.48 -4.28 14.12
N HIS A 221 16.26 -3.84 14.46
CA HIS A 221 15.20 -3.57 13.46
C HIS A 221 15.51 -2.40 12.54
N PHE A 222 16.21 -1.37 13.03
CA PHE A 222 16.62 -0.23 12.23
C PHE A 222 17.59 -0.62 11.09
N THR A 223 18.33 -1.70 11.24
CA THR A 223 19.22 -2.23 10.18
C THR A 223 18.43 -2.65 8.93
N SER A 224 17.39 -3.45 9.11
CA SER A 224 16.52 -3.89 8.02
C SER A 224 15.70 -2.73 7.47
N LEU A 225 15.11 -1.91 8.32
CA LEU A 225 14.40 -0.69 7.95
C LEU A 225 15.26 0.19 7.04
N SER A 226 16.51 0.47 7.42
CA SER A 226 17.43 1.32 6.66
C SER A 226 17.73 0.77 5.27
N LYS A 227 17.85 -0.54 5.13
CA LYS A 227 18.08 -1.21 3.84
C LYS A 227 16.90 -1.03 2.89
N GLU A 228 15.70 -1.20 3.38
CA GLU A 228 14.50 -1.07 2.56
C GLU A 228 14.20 0.40 2.21
N ILE A 229 14.40 1.32 3.15
CA ILE A 229 14.32 2.77 2.87
C ILE A 229 15.36 3.20 1.84
N TYR A 230 16.59 2.65 1.89
CA TYR A 230 17.60 2.92 0.86
C TYR A 230 17.14 2.47 -0.52
N THR A 231 16.56 1.27 -0.63
CA THR A 231 16.01 0.75 -1.89
C THR A 231 14.93 1.67 -2.45
N LEU A 232 14.06 2.18 -1.60
CA LEU A 232 12.96 3.05 -1.97
C LEU A 232 13.44 4.45 -2.38
N ILE A 233 14.32 5.08 -1.60
CA ILE A 233 14.76 6.47 -1.83
C ILE A 233 15.60 6.61 -3.11
N LYS A 234 16.27 5.56 -3.55
CA LYS A 234 17.01 5.55 -4.81
C LYS A 234 16.12 5.72 -6.04
N ILE A 235 14.89 5.26 -5.98
CA ILE A 235 13.93 5.34 -7.09
C ILE A 235 13.06 6.59 -6.96
N SER A 236 12.54 6.84 -5.75
CA SER A 236 11.60 7.96 -5.54
C SER A 236 12.30 9.30 -5.41
N LYS A 237 13.61 9.30 -5.15
CA LYS A 237 14.44 10.46 -4.85
C LYS A 237 13.96 11.25 -3.62
N TYR A 238 14.79 12.13 -3.15
CA TYR A 238 14.51 13.06 -2.07
C TYR A 238 14.97 14.45 -2.49
N GLU A 239 14.36 15.50 -1.97
CA GLU A 239 14.61 16.89 -2.38
C GLU A 239 16.08 17.32 -2.25
N ASN A 240 16.73 16.83 -1.20
CA ASN A 240 18.11 17.16 -0.89
C ASN A 240 18.99 15.91 -1.00
N PRO A 241 20.30 16.07 -1.19
CA PRO A 241 21.23 14.94 -1.17
C PRO A 241 21.11 14.14 0.13
N VAL A 242 21.07 12.82 0.00
CA VAL A 242 21.05 11.87 1.12
C VAL A 242 22.31 11.03 1.10
N TYR A 243 22.93 10.90 2.26
CA TYR A 243 24.20 10.19 2.43
C TYR A 243 23.94 8.79 2.97
N TYR A 244 24.31 7.77 2.20
CA TYR A 244 24.28 6.39 2.63
C TYR A 244 25.58 6.08 3.35
N GLN A 245 25.48 5.83 4.64
CA GLN A 245 26.62 5.68 5.55
C GLN A 245 26.71 4.24 6.05
N PHE A 246 27.89 3.83 6.48
CA PHE A 246 28.20 2.46 6.90
C PHE A 246 29.04 2.45 8.18
N CYS A 247 28.61 1.67 9.17
CA CYS A 247 29.37 1.33 10.38
C CYS A 247 29.90 -0.11 10.28
N PRO A 248 31.21 -0.35 10.23
CA PRO A 248 31.76 -1.71 10.13
C PRO A 248 31.66 -2.52 11.42
N MET A 249 31.48 -1.87 12.56
CA MET A 249 31.58 -2.51 13.89
C MET A 249 30.25 -3.13 14.36
N PHE A 250 29.12 -2.70 13.80
CA PHE A 250 27.80 -3.20 14.23
C PHE A 250 27.57 -4.63 13.76
N ASN A 251 26.62 -5.35 14.42
CA ASN A 251 26.23 -6.69 14.04
C ASN A 251 27.40 -7.68 13.98
N ASP A 252 28.16 -7.76 15.06
CA ASP A 252 29.34 -8.64 15.24
C ASP A 252 30.38 -8.47 14.10
N GLY A 253 30.61 -7.22 13.69
CA GLY A 253 31.59 -6.89 12.66
C GLY A 253 31.11 -7.09 11.22
N LYS A 254 29.86 -7.51 10.99
CA LYS A 254 29.25 -7.56 9.65
C LYS A 254 28.91 -6.17 9.11
N GLY A 255 28.78 -5.21 10.03
CA GLY A 255 28.41 -3.85 9.73
C GLY A 255 26.94 -3.63 9.48
N ALA A 256 26.55 -2.37 9.44
CA ALA A 256 25.22 -1.94 9.07
C ALA A 256 25.25 -0.55 8.42
N ASN A 257 24.28 -0.30 7.56
CA ASN A 257 24.11 0.96 6.86
C ASN A 257 22.93 1.77 7.40
N TRP A 258 22.98 3.07 7.17
CA TRP A 258 21.86 3.99 7.39
C TRP A 258 21.89 5.13 6.40
N LEU A 259 20.78 5.89 6.33
CA LEU A 259 20.67 7.11 5.55
C LEU A 259 20.74 8.33 6.46
N SER A 260 21.38 9.39 5.99
CA SER A 260 21.51 10.66 6.70
C SER A 260 21.32 11.86 5.77
N LYS A 261 20.69 12.92 6.27
CA LYS A 261 20.65 14.22 5.59
C LYS A 261 21.98 14.99 5.72
N GLU A 262 22.87 14.54 6.58
CA GLU A 262 24.15 15.16 6.85
C GLU A 262 25.30 14.28 6.35
N ASN A 263 26.28 14.87 5.68
CA ASN A 263 27.50 14.15 5.29
C ASN A 263 28.36 13.79 6.50
N ALA A 264 28.32 14.60 7.57
CA ALA A 264 28.97 14.25 8.81
C ALA A 264 28.40 12.97 9.40
N VAL A 265 29.29 12.02 9.73
CA VAL A 265 28.88 10.74 10.31
C VAL A 265 28.37 10.95 11.73
N LYS A 266 27.12 10.54 11.96
CA LYS A 266 26.49 10.42 13.29
C LYS A 266 25.87 9.04 13.39
N ASN A 267 26.54 8.13 14.06
CA ASN A 267 26.24 6.72 14.07
C ASN A 267 25.01 6.38 14.95
N PRO A 268 23.86 5.93 14.39
CA PRO A 268 22.68 5.58 15.16
C PRO A 268 22.82 4.25 15.92
N TYR A 269 23.73 3.37 15.48
CA TYR A 269 23.91 2.04 16.06
C TYR A 269 24.66 2.05 17.39
N TYR A 270 25.49 3.06 17.63
CA TYR A 270 26.26 3.20 18.88
C TYR A 270 25.96 4.50 19.62
N GLY A 271 25.39 5.50 18.94
CA GLY A 271 25.11 6.80 19.54
C GLY A 271 26.39 7.46 20.06
N SER A 272 26.33 8.06 21.26
CA SER A 272 27.45 8.77 21.86
C SER A 272 28.69 7.91 22.11
N MET A 273 28.56 6.58 22.21
CA MET A 273 29.70 5.69 22.44
C MET A 273 30.68 5.64 21.27
N MET A 274 30.16 5.70 20.04
CA MET A 274 30.97 5.70 18.81
C MET A 274 30.33 6.60 17.75
N LEU A 275 30.03 7.85 18.09
CA LEU A 275 29.26 8.76 17.27
C LEU A 275 29.81 8.92 15.85
N ASN A 276 31.11 9.01 15.71
CA ASN A 276 31.78 9.25 14.42
C ASN A 276 32.30 7.96 13.75
N CYS A 277 31.93 6.79 14.30
CA CYS A 277 32.34 5.51 13.70
C CYS A 277 31.53 5.22 12.43
N GLY A 278 32.20 5.24 11.31
CA GLY A 278 31.62 4.96 10.01
C GLY A 278 32.16 5.84 8.89
N LYS A 279 31.61 5.66 7.72
CA LYS A 279 31.93 6.47 6.53
C LYS A 279 30.71 6.59 5.61
N THR A 280 30.64 7.66 4.82
CA THR A 280 29.73 7.75 3.68
C THR A 280 30.23 6.84 2.58
N VAL A 281 29.35 5.96 2.09
CA VAL A 281 29.65 5.00 1.01
C VAL A 281 29.00 5.40 -0.31
N GLU A 282 27.92 6.19 -0.25
CA GLU A 282 27.22 6.71 -1.44
C GLU A 282 26.54 8.04 -1.11
N THR A 283 26.44 8.92 -2.11
CA THR A 283 25.59 10.12 -2.06
C THR A 283 24.48 9.98 -3.10
N ILE A 284 23.24 9.96 -2.64
CA ILE A 284 22.03 9.87 -3.45
C ILE A 284 21.58 11.32 -3.76
N LYS A 285 21.40 11.64 -5.07
CA LYS A 285 21.00 12.96 -5.56
C LYS A 285 19.69 12.90 -6.33
#